data_b06f91ced688af6d9dbcdabc636255f2
#
_entry.id   b06f91ced688af6d9dbcdabc636255f2
#
_cell.length_a   1.000
_cell.length_b   1.000
_cell.length_c   1.000
_cell.angle_alpha   90.00
_cell.angle_beta   90.00
_cell.angle_gamma   90.00
#
_symmetry.space_group_name_H-M   'P 1'
#
loop_
_entity.id
_entity.type
_entity.pdbx_description
1 polymer ?
#
loop_
_entity_poly.entity_id
_entity_poly.type
_entity_poly.pdbx_seq_one_letter_code
_entity_poly.pdbx_strand_id
1 'polypeptide(L)'
;MSSFVHLHLHTEYSLLDGANPIAKTLDRVKELGMDACAITDHGVMYGVVDFYAEARKRGIHPVIGCEVYVCEDMEEKTSAAREYNHLILLCETQEGYRSLTRLVSEAWTRGFYYKPRVDYSLLRRHHEGLIALSACLSGEIPQALLEGREETARQAVARYLDIFGRDNFFIEIQDHGLADERTVLPQLVRLARETGVALVATNDAHYLRREDAEAQEVLMCIQTGKTLEDENRMRMNTRELYLKTPEE
;
A
#
# COMPACT_ATOMS: atom_id res chain seq x y z
N MET A 1 -14.08 21.01 3.88
CA MET A 1 -13.70 19.73 3.26
C MET A 1 -12.30 19.44 3.73
N SER A 2 -12.02 18.23 4.20
CA SER A 2 -10.67 17.81 4.57
C SER A 2 -9.76 17.94 3.35
N SER A 3 -8.53 18.41 3.55
CA SER A 3 -7.51 18.49 2.49
C SER A 3 -6.70 17.21 2.35
N PHE A 4 -6.96 16.20 3.18
CA PHE A 4 -6.23 14.94 3.23
C PHE A 4 -7.16 13.73 3.29
N VAL A 5 -6.75 12.63 2.65
CA VAL A 5 -7.42 11.32 2.65
C VAL A 5 -6.37 10.24 2.81
N HIS A 6 -6.56 9.31 3.74
CA HIS A 6 -5.72 8.12 3.84
C HIS A 6 -5.97 7.19 2.65
N LEU A 7 -5.00 7.14 1.70
CA LEU A 7 -5.07 6.32 0.49
C LEU A 7 -4.25 5.02 0.58
N HIS A 8 -3.45 4.86 1.65
CA HIS A 8 -2.69 3.66 1.97
C HIS A 8 -2.97 3.30 3.43
N LEU A 9 -3.75 2.24 3.64
CA LEU A 9 -4.26 1.84 4.95
C LEU A 9 -4.53 0.35 5.00
N HIS A 10 -4.06 -0.29 6.08
CA HIS A 10 -4.19 -1.71 6.36
C HIS A 10 -5.18 -1.94 7.48
N THR A 11 -6.24 -2.73 7.19
CA THR A 11 -7.27 -3.11 8.18
C THR A 11 -6.89 -4.40 8.93
N GLU A 12 -7.77 -4.87 9.82
CA GLU A 12 -7.65 -6.19 10.44
C GLU A 12 -7.60 -7.35 9.42
N TYR A 13 -7.90 -7.11 8.15
CA TYR A 13 -7.77 -8.08 7.07
C TYR A 13 -6.39 -8.15 6.44
N SER A 14 -5.50 -7.19 6.73
CA SER A 14 -4.05 -7.35 6.60
C SER A 14 -3.56 -8.20 7.76
N LEU A 15 -3.83 -9.52 7.64
CA LEU A 15 -3.64 -10.46 8.73
C LEU A 15 -2.23 -10.36 9.29
N LEU A 16 -2.14 -10.21 10.63
CA LEU A 16 -0.91 -10.27 11.42
C LEU A 16 -0.05 -9.00 11.45
N ASP A 17 -0.45 -7.91 10.80
CA ASP A 17 0.20 -6.58 10.96
C ASP A 17 -0.79 -5.40 10.93
N GLY A 18 -1.99 -5.56 10.36
CA GLY A 18 -3.03 -4.55 10.40
C GLY A 18 -3.82 -4.58 11.71
N ALA A 19 -3.79 -3.49 12.46
CA ALA A 19 -4.53 -3.32 13.72
C ALA A 19 -5.60 -2.22 13.63
N ASN A 20 -6.20 -2.05 12.46
CA ASN A 20 -7.27 -1.10 12.15
C ASN A 20 -8.62 -1.82 11.97
N PRO A 21 -9.42 -2.06 13.04
CA PRO A 21 -10.76 -2.61 12.87
C PRO A 21 -11.62 -1.65 12.04
N ILE A 22 -12.23 -2.13 10.96
CA ILE A 22 -12.94 -1.32 9.95
C ILE A 22 -13.89 -0.29 10.58
N ALA A 23 -14.77 -0.72 11.48
CA ALA A 23 -15.76 0.18 12.10
C ALA A 23 -15.09 1.31 12.89
N LYS A 24 -14.06 0.98 13.70
CA LYS A 24 -13.31 1.95 14.50
C LYS A 24 -12.48 2.90 13.64
N THR A 25 -11.90 2.37 12.56
CA THR A 25 -11.15 3.15 11.57
C THR A 25 -12.02 4.23 10.96
N LEU A 26 -13.21 3.87 10.50
CA LEU A 26 -14.14 4.80 9.89
C LEU A 26 -14.72 5.79 10.90
N ASP A 27 -14.96 5.37 12.16
CA ASP A 27 -15.31 6.29 13.24
C ASP A 27 -14.20 7.32 13.46
N ARG A 28 -12.93 6.86 13.48
CA ARG A 28 -11.77 7.75 13.64
C ARG A 28 -11.58 8.70 12.46
N VAL A 29 -11.74 8.24 11.22
CA VAL A 29 -11.72 9.07 10.00
C VAL A 29 -12.72 10.22 10.12
N LYS A 30 -13.94 9.91 10.57
CA LYS A 30 -15.00 10.90 10.78
C LYS A 30 -14.67 11.87 11.92
N GLU A 31 -14.14 11.40 13.05
CA GLU A 31 -13.68 12.25 14.16
C GLU A 31 -12.62 13.24 13.70
N LEU A 32 -11.71 12.83 12.79
CA LEU A 32 -10.67 13.67 12.21
C LEU A 32 -11.18 14.63 11.13
N GLY A 33 -12.49 14.63 10.84
CA GLY A 33 -13.11 15.52 9.87
C GLY A 33 -12.84 15.14 8.41
N MET A 34 -12.41 13.91 8.15
CA MET A 34 -12.21 13.41 6.78
C MET A 34 -13.53 12.84 6.25
N ASP A 35 -13.76 12.99 4.95
CA ASP A 35 -14.96 12.54 4.26
C ASP A 35 -14.73 11.33 3.33
N ALA A 36 -13.48 10.86 3.23
CA ALA A 36 -13.09 9.71 2.45
C ALA A 36 -11.97 8.91 3.14
N CYS A 37 -11.84 7.63 2.80
CA CYS A 37 -10.77 6.75 3.26
C CYS A 37 -10.62 5.57 2.32
N ALA A 38 -9.39 5.09 2.11
CA ALA A 38 -9.12 3.88 1.36
C ALA A 38 -9.00 2.65 2.28
N ILE A 39 -9.18 1.47 1.66
CA ILE A 39 -8.73 0.17 2.15
C ILE A 39 -7.74 -0.39 1.15
N THR A 40 -6.54 -0.77 1.59
CA THR A 40 -5.45 -1.27 0.73
C THR A 40 -4.72 -2.45 1.38
N ASP A 41 -5.46 -3.44 1.87
CA ASP A 41 -4.91 -4.59 2.56
C ASP A 41 -3.90 -5.39 1.71
N HIS A 42 -2.95 -6.05 2.37
CA HIS A 42 -1.85 -6.81 1.78
C HIS A 42 -2.32 -8.00 0.94
N GLY A 43 -2.35 -7.84 -0.38
CA GLY A 43 -2.63 -8.91 -1.35
C GLY A 43 -4.03 -9.52 -1.27
N VAL A 44 -4.98 -8.87 -0.58
CA VAL A 44 -6.34 -9.37 -0.36
C VAL A 44 -7.40 -8.28 -0.50
N MET A 45 -8.62 -8.69 -0.77
CA MET A 45 -9.82 -7.84 -0.80
C MET A 45 -10.92 -8.36 0.15
N TYR A 46 -10.54 -9.06 1.22
CA TYR A 46 -11.49 -9.72 2.12
C TYR A 46 -12.41 -8.75 2.84
N GLY A 47 -11.87 -7.58 3.25
CA GLY A 47 -12.58 -6.57 4.00
C GLY A 47 -13.40 -5.59 3.16
N VAL A 48 -13.31 -5.61 1.82
CA VAL A 48 -13.85 -4.50 0.99
C VAL A 48 -15.37 -4.37 1.07
N VAL A 49 -16.11 -5.46 1.22
CA VAL A 49 -17.57 -5.43 1.30
C VAL A 49 -18.02 -4.80 2.62
N ASP A 50 -17.41 -5.22 3.73
CA ASP A 50 -17.69 -4.69 5.05
C ASP A 50 -17.25 -3.22 5.15
N PHE A 51 -16.06 -2.90 4.63
CA PHE A 51 -15.56 -1.54 4.58
C PHE A 51 -16.50 -0.61 3.80
N TYR A 52 -16.93 -1.02 2.61
CA TYR A 52 -17.87 -0.25 1.79
C TYR A 52 -19.19 -0.01 2.54
N ALA A 53 -19.78 -1.06 3.12
CA ALA A 53 -21.04 -0.95 3.83
C ALA A 53 -20.93 -0.02 5.06
N GLU A 54 -19.88 -0.19 5.86
CA GLU A 54 -19.65 0.62 7.06
C GLU A 54 -19.30 2.07 6.76
N ALA A 55 -18.53 2.34 5.68
CA ALA A 55 -18.23 3.70 5.22
C ALA A 55 -19.50 4.42 4.76
N ARG A 56 -20.33 3.77 3.94
CA ARG A 56 -21.60 4.33 3.47
C ARG A 56 -22.56 4.69 4.62
N LYS A 57 -22.66 3.85 5.65
CA LYS A 57 -23.46 4.13 6.86
C LYS A 57 -23.02 5.43 7.57
N ARG A 58 -21.73 5.74 7.53
CA ARG A 58 -21.13 6.90 8.19
C ARG A 58 -21.08 8.15 7.32
N GLY A 59 -21.47 8.04 6.04
CA GLY A 59 -21.38 9.12 5.06
C GLY A 59 -19.93 9.39 4.60
N ILE A 60 -19.03 8.39 4.77
CA ILE A 60 -17.65 8.43 4.29
C ILE A 60 -17.60 7.84 2.88
N HIS A 61 -16.86 8.47 1.97
CA HIS A 61 -16.61 7.94 0.63
C HIS A 61 -15.57 6.81 0.69
N PRO A 62 -15.94 5.55 0.40
CA PRO A 62 -15.01 4.45 0.41
C PRO A 62 -14.18 4.42 -0.87
N VAL A 63 -12.86 4.43 -0.76
CA VAL A 63 -11.93 4.16 -1.86
C VAL A 63 -11.48 2.71 -1.75
N ILE A 64 -11.86 1.88 -2.72
CA ILE A 64 -11.51 0.46 -2.71
C ILE A 64 -10.17 0.26 -3.39
N GLY A 65 -9.27 -0.48 -2.74
CA GLY A 65 -7.94 -0.77 -3.24
C GLY A 65 -7.36 -2.05 -2.66
N CYS A 66 -6.10 -2.29 -3.00
CA CYS A 66 -5.29 -3.39 -2.49
C CYS A 66 -3.81 -3.06 -2.67
N GLU A 67 -2.99 -3.38 -1.70
CA GLU A 67 -1.55 -3.44 -1.88
C GLU A 67 -1.18 -4.78 -2.51
N VAL A 68 -0.73 -4.76 -3.76
CA VAL A 68 -0.34 -5.98 -4.48
C VAL A 68 1.17 -6.20 -4.44
N TYR A 69 1.59 -7.45 -4.58
CA TYR A 69 2.98 -7.87 -4.64
C TYR A 69 3.39 -8.06 -6.10
N VAL A 70 4.20 -7.15 -6.64
CA VAL A 70 4.65 -7.18 -8.04
C VAL A 70 5.98 -7.91 -8.17
N CYS A 71 6.07 -8.83 -9.13
CA CYS A 71 7.29 -9.55 -9.48
C CYS A 71 7.51 -9.57 -11.00
N GLU A 72 8.66 -10.03 -11.46
CA GLU A 72 8.96 -10.13 -12.90
C GLU A 72 8.13 -11.21 -13.59
N ASP A 73 8.04 -12.39 -12.99
CA ASP A 73 7.25 -13.52 -13.49
C ASP A 73 6.53 -14.23 -12.33
N MET A 74 5.21 -14.14 -12.31
CA MET A 74 4.41 -14.75 -11.25
C MET A 74 4.32 -16.28 -11.33
N GLU A 75 4.62 -16.86 -12.48
CA GLU A 75 4.63 -18.32 -12.66
C GLU A 75 5.90 -18.97 -12.14
N GLU A 76 6.99 -18.21 -12.02
CA GLU A 76 8.24 -18.71 -11.47
C GLU A 76 8.10 -19.00 -9.96
N LYS A 77 8.51 -20.20 -9.52
CA LYS A 77 8.39 -20.69 -8.14
C LYS A 77 9.76 -21.10 -7.55
N THR A 78 10.85 -20.45 -8.02
CA THR A 78 12.21 -20.72 -7.53
C THR A 78 12.60 -19.78 -6.38
N SER A 79 13.77 -20.01 -5.77
CA SER A 79 14.27 -19.14 -4.71
C SER A 79 14.52 -17.71 -5.19
N ALA A 80 14.88 -17.51 -6.45
CA ALA A 80 15.01 -16.19 -7.07
C ALA A 80 13.69 -15.45 -7.19
N ALA A 81 12.58 -16.19 -7.34
CA ALA A 81 11.23 -15.63 -7.44
C ALA A 81 10.61 -15.23 -6.10
N ARG A 82 11.38 -15.18 -5.02
CA ARG A 82 10.93 -14.64 -3.72
C ARG A 82 10.92 -13.12 -3.68
N GLU A 83 11.63 -12.47 -4.59
CA GLU A 83 11.66 -11.03 -4.70
C GLU A 83 10.34 -10.51 -5.27
N TYR A 84 9.79 -9.52 -4.61
CA TYR A 84 8.59 -8.78 -5.01
C TYR A 84 8.64 -7.37 -4.44
N ASN A 85 7.92 -6.47 -5.06
CA ASN A 85 7.76 -5.09 -4.59
C ASN A 85 6.28 -4.79 -4.33
N HIS A 86 6.01 -3.82 -3.47
CA HIS A 86 4.66 -3.36 -3.21
C HIS A 86 4.21 -2.36 -4.28
N LEU A 87 2.93 -2.39 -4.61
CA LEU A 87 2.25 -1.40 -5.45
C LEU A 87 0.84 -1.22 -4.90
N ILE A 88 0.43 0.02 -4.68
CA ILE A 88 -0.95 0.32 -4.28
C ILE A 88 -1.80 0.46 -5.54
N LEU A 89 -2.92 -0.26 -5.59
CA LEU A 89 -3.92 -0.14 -6.63
C LEU A 89 -5.24 0.34 -6.01
N LEU A 90 -5.79 1.43 -6.56
CA LEU A 90 -7.07 2.02 -6.15
C LEU A 90 -8.06 1.94 -7.30
N CYS A 91 -9.32 1.62 -7.01
CA CYS A 91 -10.38 1.56 -8.00
C CYS A 91 -10.96 2.95 -8.25
N GLU A 92 -10.77 3.49 -9.43
CA GLU A 92 -11.40 4.74 -9.87
C GLU A 92 -12.83 4.50 -10.35
N THR A 93 -13.06 3.35 -11.01
CA THR A 93 -14.34 3.01 -11.63
C THR A 93 -14.82 1.62 -11.23
N GLN A 94 -16.07 1.28 -11.60
CA GLN A 94 -16.60 -0.07 -11.44
C GLN A 94 -15.80 -1.11 -12.26
N GLU A 95 -15.23 -0.70 -13.41
CA GLU A 95 -14.34 -1.57 -14.18
C GLU A 95 -13.03 -1.79 -13.45
N GLY A 96 -12.47 -0.76 -12.80
CA GLY A 96 -11.30 -0.89 -11.95
C GLY A 96 -11.52 -1.89 -10.80
N TYR A 97 -12.71 -1.90 -10.18
CA TYR A 97 -13.05 -2.91 -9.17
C TYR A 97 -13.04 -4.34 -9.75
N ARG A 98 -13.56 -4.55 -10.97
CA ARG A 98 -13.49 -5.85 -11.66
C ARG A 98 -12.05 -6.23 -12.00
N SER A 99 -11.27 -5.29 -12.51
CA SER A 99 -9.85 -5.45 -12.82
C SER A 99 -9.06 -5.86 -11.58
N LEU A 100 -9.22 -5.13 -10.46
CA LEU A 100 -8.55 -5.44 -9.20
C LEU A 100 -8.95 -6.81 -8.64
N THR A 101 -10.25 -7.13 -8.66
CA THR A 101 -10.74 -8.44 -8.22
C THR A 101 -10.10 -9.58 -9.03
N ARG A 102 -9.92 -9.40 -10.34
CA ARG A 102 -9.26 -10.38 -11.20
C ARG A 102 -7.77 -10.49 -10.92
N LEU A 103 -7.07 -9.35 -10.78
CA LEU A 103 -5.65 -9.31 -10.41
C LEU A 103 -5.39 -10.08 -9.11
N VAL A 104 -6.14 -9.77 -8.06
CA VAL A 104 -5.99 -10.43 -6.75
C VAL A 104 -6.34 -11.92 -6.84
N SER A 105 -7.39 -12.29 -7.58
CA SER A 105 -7.78 -13.71 -7.75
C SER A 105 -6.70 -14.51 -8.50
N GLU A 106 -6.13 -13.97 -9.58
CA GLU A 106 -5.04 -14.62 -10.32
C GLU A 106 -3.75 -14.67 -9.49
N ALA A 107 -3.46 -13.66 -8.69
CA ALA A 107 -2.33 -13.67 -7.76
C ALA A 107 -2.42 -14.85 -6.78
N TRP A 108 -3.60 -15.14 -6.22
CA TRP A 108 -3.82 -16.25 -5.31
C TRP A 108 -3.84 -17.62 -5.99
N THR A 109 -4.45 -17.73 -7.17
CA THR A 109 -4.64 -19.02 -7.84
C THR A 109 -3.44 -19.46 -8.67
N ARG A 110 -2.68 -18.51 -9.24
CA ARG A 110 -1.55 -18.75 -10.14
C ARG A 110 -0.23 -18.19 -9.59
N GLY A 111 -0.26 -16.95 -9.12
CA GLY A 111 0.93 -16.20 -8.67
C GLY A 111 1.43 -16.56 -7.27
N PHE A 112 0.73 -17.40 -6.50
CA PHE A 112 1.09 -17.66 -5.12
C PHE A 112 2.42 -18.43 -4.99
N TYR A 113 3.39 -17.75 -4.37
CA TYR A 113 4.64 -18.33 -3.90
C TYR A 113 5.15 -17.50 -2.73
N TYR A 114 4.93 -17.94 -1.50
CA TYR A 114 5.04 -17.21 -0.24
C TYR A 114 4.08 -16.01 -0.11
N LYS A 115 3.85 -15.27 -1.18
CA LYS A 115 2.88 -14.17 -1.30
C LYS A 115 2.07 -14.32 -2.59
N PRO A 116 0.84 -13.77 -2.66
CA PRO A 116 0.04 -13.72 -3.89
C PRO A 116 0.61 -12.62 -4.81
N ARG A 117 1.39 -13.03 -5.82
CA ARG A 117 2.12 -12.10 -6.70
C ARG A 117 1.39 -11.86 -8.01
N VAL A 118 1.56 -10.67 -8.53
CA VAL A 118 1.18 -10.28 -9.90
C VAL A 118 2.43 -9.92 -10.68
N ASP A 119 2.43 -10.10 -12.00
CA ASP A 119 3.49 -9.63 -12.87
C ASP A 119 3.03 -8.45 -13.75
N TYR A 120 3.97 -7.81 -14.43
CA TYR A 120 3.67 -6.68 -15.31
C TYR A 120 2.77 -7.07 -16.49
N SER A 121 2.84 -8.33 -16.95
CA SER A 121 1.98 -8.84 -18.01
C SER A 121 0.52 -8.89 -17.56
N LEU A 122 0.27 -9.34 -16.34
CA LEU A 122 -1.06 -9.37 -15.74
C LEU A 122 -1.58 -7.95 -15.48
N LEU A 123 -0.73 -7.05 -14.96
CA LEU A 123 -1.08 -5.64 -14.77
C LEU A 123 -1.50 -4.98 -16.09
N ARG A 124 -0.74 -5.19 -17.19
CA ARG A 124 -1.11 -4.65 -18.52
C ARG A 124 -2.45 -5.13 -19.01
N ARG A 125 -2.85 -6.36 -18.70
CA ARG A 125 -4.15 -6.90 -19.11
C ARG A 125 -5.32 -6.39 -18.30
N HIS A 126 -5.09 -5.94 -17.09
CA HIS A 126 -6.14 -5.60 -16.11
C HIS A 126 -5.84 -4.29 -15.37
N HIS A 127 -5.43 -3.24 -16.09
CA HIS A 127 -5.16 -1.91 -15.51
C HIS A 127 -6.34 -0.94 -15.62
N GLU A 128 -7.31 -1.24 -16.48
CA GLU A 128 -8.42 -0.32 -16.77
C GLU A 128 -9.19 0.05 -15.51
N GLY A 129 -9.40 1.38 -15.33
CA GLY A 129 -10.12 1.95 -14.19
C GLY A 129 -9.39 1.84 -12.86
N LEU A 130 -8.06 1.61 -12.88
CA LEU A 130 -7.19 1.59 -11.72
C LEU A 130 -6.27 2.81 -11.69
N ILE A 131 -6.06 3.32 -10.49
CA ILE A 131 -4.99 4.27 -10.16
C ILE A 131 -3.92 3.49 -9.39
N ALA A 132 -2.64 3.72 -9.72
CA ALA A 132 -1.52 3.08 -9.06
C ALA A 132 -0.64 4.09 -8.31
N LEU A 133 -0.20 3.74 -7.10
CA LEU A 133 0.75 4.50 -6.30
C LEU A 133 2.00 3.65 -6.08
N SER A 134 3.19 4.30 -6.07
CA SER A 134 4.49 3.59 -6.02
C SER A 134 4.80 2.90 -4.69
N ALA A 135 3.87 2.91 -3.76
CA ALA A 135 3.92 2.29 -2.43
C ALA A 135 5.00 2.88 -1.47
N CYS A 136 5.21 2.18 -0.35
CA CYS A 136 6.14 2.53 0.72
C CYS A 136 7.60 2.20 0.35
N LEU A 137 8.50 2.11 1.33
CA LEU A 137 9.90 1.71 1.13
C LEU A 137 10.06 0.33 0.44
N SER A 138 9.04 -0.54 0.50
CA SER A 138 9.02 -1.84 -0.19
C SER A 138 8.60 -1.74 -1.67
N GLY A 139 8.28 -0.56 -2.18
CA GLY A 139 7.99 -0.32 -3.60
C GLY A 139 9.26 -0.43 -4.47
N GLU A 140 9.09 -0.77 -5.74
CA GLU A 140 10.20 -0.93 -6.70
C GLU A 140 11.03 0.35 -6.85
N ILE A 141 10.36 1.50 -6.95
CA ILE A 141 11.03 2.79 -7.16
C ILE A 141 11.84 3.21 -5.91
N PRO A 142 11.27 3.22 -4.68
CA PRO A 142 12.03 3.55 -3.48
C PRO A 142 13.19 2.58 -3.25
N GLN A 143 13.00 1.26 -3.47
CA GLN A 143 14.08 0.27 -3.34
C GLN A 143 15.23 0.54 -4.30
N ALA A 144 14.95 0.80 -5.58
CA ALA A 144 15.98 1.12 -6.56
C ALA A 144 16.76 2.38 -6.18
N LEU A 145 16.09 3.40 -5.62
CA LEU A 145 16.73 4.64 -5.16
C LEU A 145 17.60 4.42 -3.92
N LEU A 146 17.15 3.62 -2.95
CA LEU A 146 17.92 3.26 -1.76
C LEU A 146 19.23 2.53 -2.12
N GLU A 147 19.20 1.71 -3.16
CA GLU A 147 20.36 0.98 -3.67
C GLU A 147 21.22 1.81 -4.62
N GLY A 148 20.91 3.10 -4.83
CA GLY A 148 21.64 3.98 -5.74
C GLY A 148 21.45 3.67 -7.23
N ARG A 149 20.41 2.88 -7.57
CA ARG A 149 20.08 2.46 -8.95
C ARG A 149 19.07 3.43 -9.59
N GLU A 150 19.47 4.70 -9.76
CA GLU A 150 18.58 5.76 -10.26
C GLU A 150 17.98 5.45 -11.64
N GLU A 151 18.76 4.84 -12.54
CA GLU A 151 18.28 4.48 -13.87
C GLU A 151 17.21 3.37 -13.81
N THR A 152 17.35 2.39 -12.92
CA THR A 152 16.32 1.40 -12.66
C THR A 152 15.03 2.04 -12.15
N ALA A 153 15.14 3.03 -11.27
CA ALA A 153 13.98 3.78 -10.79
C ALA A 153 13.27 4.54 -11.93
N ARG A 154 14.01 5.17 -12.85
CA ARG A 154 13.44 5.84 -14.04
C ARG A 154 12.72 4.84 -14.97
N GLN A 155 13.33 3.67 -15.18
CA GLN A 155 12.72 2.60 -15.99
C GLN A 155 11.45 2.06 -15.36
N ALA A 156 11.40 1.91 -14.03
CA ALA A 156 10.20 1.54 -13.30
C ALA A 156 9.08 2.58 -13.47
N VAL A 157 9.38 3.89 -13.33
CA VAL A 157 8.42 4.96 -13.60
C VAL A 157 7.90 4.88 -15.03
N ALA A 158 8.78 4.73 -16.02
CA ALA A 158 8.37 4.63 -17.44
C ALA A 158 7.45 3.42 -17.67
N ARG A 159 7.75 2.28 -17.06
CA ARG A 159 6.94 1.06 -17.13
C ARG A 159 5.54 1.25 -16.54
N TYR A 160 5.42 1.86 -15.36
CA TYR A 160 4.12 2.13 -14.73
C TYR A 160 3.32 3.19 -15.51
N LEU A 161 3.99 4.21 -16.08
CA LEU A 161 3.33 5.17 -16.97
C LEU A 161 2.79 4.52 -18.25
N ASP A 162 3.51 3.53 -18.81
CA ASP A 162 3.07 2.77 -19.96
C ASP A 162 1.87 1.85 -19.64
N ILE A 163 1.77 1.35 -18.41
CA ILE A 163 0.66 0.50 -17.96
C ILE A 163 -0.58 1.33 -17.61
N PHE A 164 -0.44 2.33 -16.74
CA PHE A 164 -1.57 3.03 -16.12
C PHE A 164 -1.88 4.38 -16.78
N GLY A 165 -0.93 4.93 -17.53
CA GLY A 165 -1.03 6.28 -18.06
C GLY A 165 -0.61 7.36 -17.03
N ARG A 166 -0.42 8.58 -17.52
CA ARG A 166 0.11 9.70 -16.70
C ARG A 166 -0.87 10.17 -15.62
N ASP A 167 -2.15 10.09 -15.89
CA ASP A 167 -3.18 10.58 -14.97
C ASP A 167 -3.53 9.56 -13.88
N ASN A 168 -3.09 8.31 -14.04
CA ASN A 168 -3.44 7.18 -13.16
C ASN A 168 -2.20 6.53 -12.50
N PHE A 169 -1.03 7.17 -12.57
CA PHE A 169 0.15 6.74 -11.82
C PHE A 169 0.75 7.90 -11.03
N PHE A 170 1.01 7.67 -9.73
CA PHE A 170 1.54 8.66 -8.80
C PHE A 170 2.76 8.11 -8.07
N ILE A 171 3.76 8.97 -7.87
CA ILE A 171 4.86 8.66 -6.95
C ILE A 171 4.40 8.96 -5.54
N GLU A 172 4.36 7.92 -4.71
CA GLU A 172 3.96 7.99 -3.30
C GLU A 172 5.12 8.46 -2.45
N ILE A 173 4.84 9.34 -1.50
CA ILE A 173 5.79 9.83 -0.51
C ILE A 173 5.24 9.64 0.90
N GLN A 174 6.11 9.25 1.81
CA GLN A 174 5.79 8.99 3.22
C GLN A 174 6.89 9.56 4.11
N ASP A 175 6.56 9.93 5.34
CA ASP A 175 7.52 10.34 6.38
C ASP A 175 7.09 9.82 7.75
N HIS A 176 7.69 8.70 8.16
CA HIS A 176 7.55 8.09 9.48
C HIS A 176 8.80 8.32 10.36
N GLY A 177 9.71 9.19 9.90
CA GLY A 177 10.95 9.50 10.59
C GLY A 177 12.04 8.44 10.43
N LEU A 178 11.89 7.48 9.52
CA LEU A 178 12.90 6.45 9.24
C LEU A 178 14.09 7.02 8.48
N ALA A 179 15.29 6.49 8.73
CA ALA A 179 16.51 6.94 8.06
C ALA A 179 16.45 6.73 6.54
N ASP A 180 15.90 5.60 6.11
CA ASP A 180 15.76 5.26 4.71
C ASP A 180 14.76 6.16 3.99
N GLU A 181 13.66 6.54 4.64
CA GLU A 181 12.72 7.53 4.09
C GLU A 181 13.37 8.89 3.91
N ARG A 182 14.14 9.36 4.91
CA ARG A 182 14.89 10.63 4.80
C ARG A 182 15.89 10.63 3.65
N THR A 183 16.44 9.45 3.33
CA THR A 183 17.37 9.27 2.22
C THR A 183 16.63 9.28 0.88
N VAL A 184 15.49 8.60 0.80
CA VAL A 184 14.75 8.38 -0.44
C VAL A 184 13.80 9.52 -0.81
N LEU A 185 13.18 10.19 0.17
CA LEU A 185 12.17 11.23 -0.06
C LEU A 185 12.65 12.37 -1.00
N PRO A 186 13.83 12.98 -0.80
CA PRO A 186 14.31 14.02 -1.73
C PRO A 186 14.55 13.48 -3.15
N GLN A 187 14.92 12.20 -3.27
CA GLN A 187 15.15 11.53 -4.55
C GLN A 187 13.83 11.25 -5.27
N LEU A 188 12.77 10.82 -4.56
CA LEU A 188 11.43 10.65 -5.10
C LEU A 188 10.85 11.98 -5.61
N VAL A 189 11.01 13.07 -4.84
CA VAL A 189 10.59 14.41 -5.26
C VAL A 189 11.35 14.88 -6.51
N ARG A 190 12.65 14.61 -6.59
CA ARG A 190 13.46 14.92 -7.78
C ARG A 190 12.96 14.10 -8.99
N LEU A 191 12.81 12.79 -8.82
CA LEU A 191 12.35 11.88 -9.87
C LEU A 191 10.95 12.26 -10.38
N ALA A 192 10.03 12.63 -9.50
CA ALA A 192 8.72 13.13 -9.86
C ALA A 192 8.78 14.37 -10.76
N ARG A 193 9.63 15.34 -10.42
CA ARG A 193 9.86 16.55 -11.22
C ARG A 193 10.49 16.24 -12.58
N GLU A 194 11.49 15.35 -12.63
CA GLU A 194 12.18 14.96 -13.86
C GLU A 194 11.25 14.23 -14.83
N THR A 195 10.36 13.37 -14.32
CA THR A 195 9.44 12.55 -15.12
C THR A 195 8.09 13.22 -15.37
N GLY A 196 7.77 14.28 -14.64
CA GLY A 196 6.48 14.98 -14.67
C GLY A 196 5.35 14.14 -14.07
N VAL A 197 5.65 13.14 -13.22
CA VAL A 197 4.66 12.35 -12.48
C VAL A 197 4.24 13.11 -11.23
N ALA A 198 2.95 13.12 -10.92
CA ALA A 198 2.44 13.77 -9.72
C ALA A 198 2.83 12.98 -8.45
N LEU A 199 3.00 13.73 -7.35
CA LEU A 199 3.24 13.17 -6.02
C LEU A 199 1.92 12.97 -5.28
N VAL A 200 1.85 11.95 -4.45
CA VAL A 200 0.80 11.73 -3.46
C VAL A 200 1.42 11.43 -2.10
N ALA A 201 0.93 12.10 -1.05
CA ALA A 201 1.36 11.83 0.32
C ALA A 201 0.39 10.83 0.97
N THR A 202 0.94 9.79 1.60
CA THR A 202 0.19 8.79 2.37
C THR A 202 0.87 8.52 3.71
N ASN A 203 0.26 7.68 4.56
CA ASN A 203 0.84 7.35 5.84
C ASN A 203 0.91 5.84 6.13
N ASP A 204 0.59 4.98 5.18
CA ASP A 204 0.70 3.52 5.36
C ASP A 204 0.16 3.06 6.73
N ALA A 205 -1.10 3.48 7.04
CA ALA A 205 -1.64 3.39 8.37
C ALA A 205 -1.96 1.94 8.75
N HIS A 206 -1.32 1.42 9.82
CA HIS A 206 -1.48 0.08 10.32
C HIS A 206 -2.27 0.00 11.63
N TYR A 207 -2.47 1.14 12.31
CA TYR A 207 -3.24 1.22 13.56
C TYR A 207 -3.89 2.59 13.72
N LEU A 208 -4.84 2.70 14.68
CA LEU A 208 -5.69 3.90 14.80
C LEU A 208 -4.99 5.08 15.46
N ARG A 209 -4.23 4.83 16.52
CA ARG A 209 -3.59 5.84 17.36
C ARG A 209 -2.15 5.46 17.62
N ARG A 210 -1.31 6.43 17.91
CA ARG A 210 0.13 6.23 18.14
C ARG A 210 0.43 5.22 19.26
N GLU A 211 -0.38 5.18 20.31
CA GLU A 211 -0.27 4.22 21.41
C GLU A 211 -0.58 2.78 20.99
N ASP A 212 -1.35 2.55 19.92
CA ASP A 212 -1.70 1.22 19.42
C ASP A 212 -0.52 0.49 18.75
N ALA A 213 0.61 1.16 18.57
CA ALA A 213 1.84 0.55 18.05
C ALA A 213 2.26 -0.70 18.85
N GLU A 214 2.02 -0.72 20.18
CA GLU A 214 2.32 -1.86 21.03
C GLU A 214 1.43 -3.09 20.71
N ALA A 215 0.17 -2.85 20.40
CA ALA A 215 -0.74 -3.91 19.98
C ALA A 215 -0.34 -4.50 18.62
N GLN A 216 0.10 -3.65 17.68
CA GLN A 216 0.64 -4.11 16.39
C GLN A 216 1.91 -4.95 16.56
N GLU A 217 2.83 -4.57 17.47
CA GLU A 217 4.01 -5.39 17.78
C GLU A 217 3.63 -6.80 18.24
N VAL A 218 2.57 -6.94 19.04
CA VAL A 218 2.05 -8.26 19.44
C VAL A 218 1.56 -9.06 18.24
N LEU A 219 0.80 -8.44 17.32
CA LEU A 219 0.35 -9.10 16.09
C LEU A 219 1.53 -9.63 15.26
N MET A 220 2.57 -8.81 15.09
CA MET A 220 3.79 -9.20 14.37
C MET A 220 4.53 -10.35 15.07
N CYS A 221 4.55 -10.38 16.40
CA CYS A 221 5.07 -11.51 17.18
C CYS A 221 4.29 -12.79 16.90
N ILE A 222 2.96 -12.72 16.87
CA ILE A 222 2.10 -13.88 16.53
C ILE A 222 2.41 -14.37 15.11
N GLN A 223 2.53 -13.46 14.14
CA GLN A 223 2.85 -13.78 12.75
C GLN A 223 4.18 -14.55 12.62
N THR A 224 5.19 -14.11 13.35
CA THR A 224 6.56 -14.64 13.22
C THR A 224 6.88 -15.77 14.22
N GLY A 225 5.93 -16.15 15.07
CA GLY A 225 6.13 -17.15 16.12
C GLY A 225 7.16 -16.67 17.17
N LYS A 226 7.20 -15.37 17.44
CA LYS A 226 8.09 -14.72 18.39
C LYS A 226 7.33 -14.18 19.61
N THR A 227 8.07 -13.74 20.61
CA THR A 227 7.55 -13.02 21.79
C THR A 227 8.08 -11.58 21.81
N LEU A 228 7.53 -10.75 22.66
CA LEU A 228 8.03 -9.37 22.85
C LEU A 228 9.45 -9.32 23.45
N GLU A 229 9.88 -10.39 24.11
CA GLU A 229 11.21 -10.53 24.73
C GLU A 229 12.29 -10.93 23.72
N ASP A 230 11.90 -11.46 22.56
CA ASP A 230 12.85 -11.86 21.51
C ASP A 230 13.54 -10.64 20.89
N GLU A 231 14.87 -10.54 21.03
CA GLU A 231 15.65 -9.43 20.47
C GLU A 231 15.59 -9.38 18.93
N ASN A 232 15.54 -10.53 18.27
CA ASN A 232 15.53 -10.69 16.81
C ASN A 232 14.10 -10.79 16.24
N ARG A 233 13.09 -10.20 16.89
CA ARG A 233 11.75 -10.13 16.35
C ARG A 233 11.63 -9.04 15.27
N MET A 234 10.70 -9.22 14.35
CA MET A 234 10.31 -8.19 13.40
C MET A 234 9.70 -6.98 14.12
N ARG A 235 10.09 -5.77 13.74
CA ARG A 235 9.61 -4.51 14.30
C ARG A 235 9.45 -3.47 13.21
N MET A 236 8.42 -2.64 13.34
CA MET A 236 8.26 -1.44 12.52
C MET A 236 9.07 -0.30 13.12
N ASN A 237 10.24 -0.19 13.24
CA ASN A 237 11.16 0.80 13.82
C ASN A 237 10.62 2.26 13.92
N THR A 238 9.29 2.42 13.96
CA THR A 238 8.56 3.68 14.07
C THR A 238 7.23 3.46 14.80
N ARG A 239 6.68 4.54 15.35
CA ARG A 239 5.31 4.58 15.91
C ARG A 239 4.42 5.57 15.12
N GLU A 240 4.80 5.90 13.89
CA GLU A 240 4.12 6.92 13.08
C GLU A 240 3.12 6.33 12.06
N LEU A 241 2.89 5.00 12.06
CA LEU A 241 1.97 4.32 11.14
C LEU A 241 0.51 4.33 11.63
N TYR A 242 0.07 5.43 12.25
CA TYR A 242 -1.30 5.59 12.73
C TYR A 242 -2.13 6.49 11.82
N LEU A 243 -3.44 6.51 12.04
CA LEU A 243 -4.36 7.44 11.37
C LEU A 243 -4.08 8.88 11.83
N LYS A 244 -3.23 9.60 11.09
CA LYS A 244 -2.86 11.00 11.34
C LYS A 244 -3.99 11.95 10.99
N THR A 245 -3.97 13.11 11.64
CA THR A 245 -4.84 14.25 11.26
C THR A 245 -4.35 14.86 9.95
N PRO A 246 -5.16 15.68 9.26
CA PRO A 246 -4.71 16.43 8.09
C PRO A 246 -3.58 17.41 8.38
N GLU A 247 -3.46 17.88 9.63
CA GLU A 247 -2.43 18.83 10.07
C GLU A 247 -1.08 18.15 10.36
N GLU A 248 -1.09 16.88 10.81
CA GLU A 248 0.10 16.05 11.02
C GLU A 248 0.71 15.62 9.69
#